data_e7faef2181aedb8eda07944277bd77a0
#
_entry.id   e7faef2181aedb8eda07944277bd77a0
#
_cell.length_a   1.000
_cell.length_b   1.000
_cell.length_c   1.000
_cell.angle_alpha   90.00
_cell.angle_beta   90.00
_cell.angle_gamma   90.00
#
_symmetry.space_group_name_H-M   'P 1'
#
loop_
_entity.id
_entity.type
_entity.pdbx_description
1 polymer ?
#
loop_
_entity_poly.entity_id
_entity_poly.type
_entity_poly.pdbx_seq_one_letter_code
_entity_poly.pdbx_strand_id
1 'polypeptide(L)'
;MAQQVTIKPVESFTGKLAAVTGGGSGMGRELVRQLAAQGCSVAACDLNADAVAAVAAMARTDAPPGVRVTSHACDVSDEAQVLRFRDELLEGHASDHVDLVFSNAGMGGGGSFINDSREEWERTFAVDWWGVYYCARAFLPLLIASGDGVLVNTSSVNGLWASLGPGMPNTAYCTAKFAVRGFSEALIEDLRSHAPEARVAVVMPGHVGTDIIANSFRARGLPLPEQMSDAQVDELIPPDARAGLIRAGLLAADASASDLRQMLVRMNSDFRDKAPVSAAEAATIILAGVLSGAWRILVGEDAKMIDAAVRAKPEAAYDYAELFRGAAENGS
;
A
#
# COMPACT_ATOMS: atom_id res chain seq x y z
N MET A 1 1.12 33.09 -0.38
CA MET A 1 0.90 31.73 -0.88
C MET A 1 2.22 30.98 -0.70
N ALA A 2 2.24 29.96 0.15
CA ALA A 2 3.43 29.11 0.27
C ALA A 2 3.62 28.41 -1.07
N GLN A 3 4.79 28.50 -1.66
CA GLN A 3 5.14 27.72 -2.86
C GLN A 3 5.05 26.24 -2.50
N GLN A 4 4.14 25.55 -3.13
CA GLN A 4 4.02 24.10 -2.98
C GLN A 4 5.32 23.49 -3.50
N VAL A 5 6.02 22.74 -2.66
CA VAL A 5 7.22 22.02 -3.07
C VAL A 5 6.78 20.97 -4.09
N THR A 6 7.06 21.22 -5.36
CA THR A 6 6.86 20.24 -6.44
C THR A 6 8.19 19.62 -6.78
N ILE A 7 8.21 18.34 -7.04
CA ILE A 7 9.31 17.66 -7.71
C ILE A 7 9.14 17.87 -9.23
N LYS A 8 10.20 17.69 -10.02
CA LYS A 8 10.12 17.85 -11.48
C LYS A 8 9.03 16.89 -12.02
N PRO A 9 8.08 17.36 -12.85
CA PRO A 9 7.08 16.51 -13.48
C PRO A 9 7.69 15.42 -14.37
N VAL A 10 7.02 14.28 -14.51
CA VAL A 10 7.32 13.25 -15.51
C VAL A 10 6.52 13.58 -16.76
N GLU A 11 7.16 13.79 -17.90
CA GLU A 11 6.47 14.22 -19.12
C GLU A 11 5.55 13.14 -19.70
N SER A 12 5.99 11.88 -19.66
CA SER A 12 5.27 10.71 -20.19
C SER A 12 5.82 9.43 -19.57
N PHE A 13 4.99 8.39 -19.54
CA PHE A 13 5.43 7.03 -19.22
C PHE A 13 5.92 6.24 -20.45
N THR A 14 5.66 6.75 -21.65
CA THR A 14 6.06 6.09 -22.91
C THR A 14 7.57 5.91 -23.00
N GLY A 15 7.98 4.68 -23.26
CA GLY A 15 9.39 4.29 -23.39
C GLY A 15 10.15 4.14 -22.07
N LYS A 16 9.51 4.38 -20.93
CA LYS A 16 10.08 4.18 -19.59
C LYS A 16 10.01 2.73 -19.14
N LEU A 17 10.84 2.38 -18.14
CA LEU A 17 10.84 1.11 -17.43
C LEU A 17 10.43 1.31 -15.98
N ALA A 18 9.40 0.58 -15.55
CA ALA A 18 8.89 0.61 -14.19
C ALA A 18 9.06 -0.74 -13.47
N ALA A 19 9.42 -0.69 -12.19
CA ALA A 19 9.30 -1.80 -11.25
C ALA A 19 8.08 -1.59 -10.34
N VAL A 20 7.22 -2.61 -10.18
CA VAL A 20 6.02 -2.54 -9.33
C VAL A 20 6.00 -3.72 -8.38
N THR A 21 6.05 -3.49 -7.07
CA THR A 21 5.88 -4.54 -6.06
C THR A 21 4.40 -4.67 -5.63
N GLY A 22 3.98 -5.89 -5.27
CA GLY A 22 2.56 -6.16 -5.01
C GLY A 22 1.70 -6.08 -6.27
N GLY A 23 2.29 -6.42 -7.44
CA GLY A 23 1.68 -6.26 -8.75
C GLY A 23 0.59 -7.28 -9.08
N GLY A 24 0.38 -8.29 -8.24
CA GLY A 24 -0.59 -9.36 -8.48
C GLY A 24 -2.05 -9.00 -8.14
N SER A 25 -2.28 -7.92 -7.41
CA SER A 25 -3.63 -7.55 -6.96
C SER A 25 -3.80 -6.06 -6.67
N GLY A 26 -5.04 -5.65 -6.42
CA GLY A 26 -5.37 -4.30 -5.92
C GLY A 26 -4.78 -3.17 -6.75
N MET A 27 -4.24 -2.16 -6.05
CA MET A 27 -3.62 -0.99 -6.70
C MET A 27 -2.42 -1.37 -7.55
N GLY A 28 -1.59 -2.35 -7.10
CA GLY A 28 -0.41 -2.79 -7.86
C GLY A 28 -0.78 -3.39 -9.20
N ARG A 29 -1.81 -4.24 -9.26
CA ARG A 29 -2.37 -4.76 -10.52
C ARG A 29 -2.74 -3.64 -11.48
N GLU A 30 -3.45 -2.64 -10.99
CA GLU A 30 -3.93 -1.53 -11.83
C GLU A 30 -2.79 -0.60 -12.24
N LEU A 31 -1.76 -0.41 -11.39
CA LEU A 31 -0.54 0.30 -11.77
C LEU A 31 0.17 -0.42 -12.93
N VAL A 32 0.35 -1.74 -12.85
CA VAL A 32 0.97 -2.54 -13.92
C VAL A 32 0.20 -2.38 -15.23
N ARG A 33 -1.13 -2.53 -15.19
CA ARG A 33 -1.98 -2.45 -16.38
C ARG A 33 -1.97 -1.04 -17.00
N GLN A 34 -2.15 -0.01 -16.19
CA GLN A 34 -2.23 1.37 -16.67
C GLN A 34 -0.89 1.90 -17.17
N LEU A 35 0.23 1.53 -16.54
CA LEU A 35 1.58 1.86 -17.03
C LEU A 35 1.84 1.20 -18.38
N ALA A 36 1.57 -0.10 -18.52
CA ALA A 36 1.75 -0.81 -19.78
C ALA A 36 0.89 -0.22 -20.91
N ALA A 37 -0.37 0.09 -20.64
CA ALA A 37 -1.28 0.73 -21.61
C ALA A 37 -0.80 2.13 -22.05
N GLN A 38 -0.03 2.83 -21.18
CA GLN A 38 0.56 4.14 -21.48
C GLN A 38 1.97 4.05 -22.10
N GLY A 39 2.38 2.86 -22.56
CA GLY A 39 3.64 2.66 -23.25
C GLY A 39 4.87 2.49 -22.37
N CYS A 40 4.68 2.24 -21.06
CA CYS A 40 5.75 1.93 -20.13
C CYS A 40 6.02 0.41 -20.12
N SER A 41 7.27 -0.01 -20.22
CA SER A 41 7.64 -1.39 -19.90
C SER A 41 7.61 -1.61 -18.40
N VAL A 42 7.12 -2.76 -17.95
CA VAL A 42 6.89 -3.02 -16.51
C VAL A 42 7.44 -4.37 -16.09
N ALA A 43 8.24 -4.39 -15.04
CA ALA A 43 8.53 -5.59 -14.27
C ALA A 43 7.68 -5.57 -13.00
N ALA A 44 6.81 -6.54 -12.83
CA ALA A 44 5.96 -6.66 -11.66
C ALA A 44 6.38 -7.82 -10.78
N CYS A 45 6.38 -7.66 -9.46
CA CYS A 45 6.56 -8.77 -8.55
C CYS A 45 5.45 -8.87 -7.51
N ASP A 46 5.23 -10.08 -7.00
CA ASP A 46 4.27 -10.39 -5.94
C ASP A 46 4.70 -11.66 -5.20
N LEU A 47 4.25 -11.82 -3.96
CA LEU A 47 4.39 -13.06 -3.21
C LEU A 47 3.63 -14.21 -3.93
N ASN A 48 2.50 -13.89 -4.56
CA ASN A 48 1.70 -14.83 -5.34
C ASN A 48 2.14 -14.79 -6.81
N ALA A 49 3.00 -15.74 -7.20
CA ALA A 49 3.55 -15.87 -8.54
C ALA A 49 2.48 -16.01 -9.64
N ASP A 50 1.42 -16.79 -9.37
CA ASP A 50 0.34 -17.02 -10.34
C ASP A 50 -0.49 -15.74 -10.57
N ALA A 51 -0.77 -15.00 -9.50
CA ALA A 51 -1.51 -13.75 -9.59
C ALA A 51 -0.74 -12.70 -10.43
N VAL A 52 0.55 -12.51 -10.15
CA VAL A 52 1.33 -11.53 -10.91
C VAL A 52 1.56 -11.96 -12.36
N ALA A 53 1.69 -13.27 -12.63
CA ALA A 53 1.77 -13.79 -13.98
C ALA A 53 0.48 -13.53 -14.78
N ALA A 54 -0.68 -13.74 -14.16
CA ALA A 54 -1.98 -13.43 -14.78
C ALA A 54 -2.12 -11.93 -15.08
N VAL A 55 -1.71 -11.06 -14.16
CA VAL A 55 -1.72 -9.60 -14.38
C VAL A 55 -0.79 -9.19 -15.51
N ALA A 56 0.42 -9.74 -15.57
CA ALA A 56 1.36 -9.46 -16.66
C ALA A 56 0.80 -9.92 -18.02
N ALA A 57 0.09 -11.04 -18.07
CA ALA A 57 -0.56 -11.51 -19.29
C ALA A 57 -1.67 -10.54 -19.75
N MET A 58 -2.53 -10.08 -18.83
CA MET A 58 -3.55 -9.08 -19.13
C MET A 58 -2.93 -7.76 -19.61
N ALA A 59 -1.90 -7.27 -18.93
CA ALA A 59 -1.24 -6.02 -19.27
C ALA A 59 -0.59 -6.06 -20.65
N ARG A 60 -0.02 -7.18 -21.07
CA ARG A 60 0.53 -7.36 -22.43
C ARG A 60 -0.54 -7.28 -23.53
N THR A 61 -1.77 -7.69 -23.23
CA THR A 61 -2.87 -7.62 -24.20
C THR A 61 -3.30 -6.19 -24.49
N ASP A 62 -3.24 -5.32 -23.46
CA ASP A 62 -3.69 -3.94 -23.54
C ASP A 62 -2.54 -2.97 -23.94
N ALA A 63 -1.30 -3.45 -23.94
CA ALA A 63 -0.10 -2.64 -24.17
C ALA A 63 0.15 -2.34 -25.66
N PRO A 64 0.68 -1.16 -26.01
CA PRO A 64 1.14 -0.87 -27.35
C PRO A 64 2.30 -1.79 -27.79
N PRO A 65 2.53 -1.96 -29.11
CA PRO A 65 3.66 -2.71 -29.63
C PRO A 65 5.00 -2.20 -29.08
N GLY A 66 5.86 -3.13 -28.68
CA GLY A 66 7.19 -2.83 -28.12
C GLY A 66 7.25 -2.72 -26.61
N VAL A 67 6.14 -2.60 -25.94
CA VAL A 67 6.08 -2.64 -24.47
C VAL A 67 6.30 -4.06 -23.96
N ARG A 68 7.21 -4.22 -23.01
CA ARG A 68 7.50 -5.49 -22.36
C ARG A 68 6.95 -5.50 -20.94
N VAL A 69 6.24 -6.56 -20.56
CA VAL A 69 5.76 -6.77 -19.19
C VAL A 69 6.26 -8.12 -18.68
N THR A 70 7.02 -8.12 -17.60
CA THR A 70 7.52 -9.33 -16.93
C THR A 70 6.90 -9.51 -15.56
N SER A 71 6.91 -10.75 -15.05
CA SER A 71 6.35 -11.11 -13.75
C SER A 71 7.34 -11.97 -12.98
N HIS A 72 7.46 -11.69 -11.67
CA HIS A 72 8.46 -12.28 -10.79
C HIS A 72 7.84 -12.67 -9.45
N ALA A 73 8.24 -13.80 -8.88
CA ALA A 73 7.88 -14.15 -7.50
C ALA A 73 8.86 -13.45 -6.54
N CYS A 74 8.34 -12.67 -5.60
CA CYS A 74 9.16 -11.96 -4.64
C CYS A 74 8.40 -11.68 -3.34
N ASP A 75 8.96 -12.14 -2.22
CA ASP A 75 8.62 -11.66 -0.90
C ASP A 75 9.47 -10.42 -0.61
N VAL A 76 8.85 -9.25 -0.52
CA VAL A 76 9.54 -7.98 -0.30
C VAL A 76 10.13 -7.87 1.12
N SER A 77 9.71 -8.71 2.06
CA SER A 77 10.29 -8.78 3.40
C SER A 77 11.65 -9.48 3.44
N ASP A 78 12.06 -10.11 2.35
CA ASP A 78 13.35 -10.78 2.15
C ASP A 78 14.23 -9.96 1.19
N GLU A 79 15.28 -9.33 1.72
CA GLU A 79 16.20 -8.49 0.95
C GLU A 79 16.84 -9.25 -0.23
N ALA A 80 17.19 -10.54 -0.04
CA ALA A 80 17.79 -11.33 -1.11
C ALA A 80 16.83 -11.55 -2.29
N GLN A 81 15.53 -11.68 -2.02
CA GLN A 81 14.52 -11.80 -3.06
C GLN A 81 14.30 -10.47 -3.78
N VAL A 82 14.35 -9.34 -3.08
CA VAL A 82 14.29 -8.02 -3.71
C VAL A 82 15.48 -7.78 -4.63
N LEU A 83 16.70 -8.14 -4.19
CA LEU A 83 17.90 -8.06 -5.03
C LEU A 83 17.81 -8.97 -6.26
N ARG A 84 17.33 -10.20 -6.11
CA ARG A 84 17.07 -11.11 -7.22
C ARG A 84 16.05 -10.51 -8.21
N PHE A 85 14.94 -9.98 -7.72
CA PHE A 85 13.93 -9.32 -8.56
C PHE A 85 14.53 -8.18 -9.37
N ARG A 86 15.38 -7.33 -8.76
CA ARG A 86 16.11 -6.27 -9.46
C ARG A 86 16.97 -6.84 -10.60
N ASP A 87 17.74 -7.88 -10.35
CA ASP A 87 18.66 -8.45 -11.32
C ASP A 87 17.89 -9.12 -12.48
N GLU A 88 16.85 -9.88 -12.19
CA GLU A 88 15.95 -10.47 -13.18
C GLU A 88 15.23 -9.41 -14.03
N LEU A 89 14.85 -8.26 -13.43
CA LEU A 89 14.28 -7.12 -14.16
C LEU A 89 15.27 -6.59 -15.18
N LEU A 90 16.50 -6.30 -14.77
CA LEU A 90 17.53 -5.74 -15.66
C LEU A 90 17.84 -6.71 -16.82
N GLU A 91 18.00 -8.00 -16.55
CA GLU A 91 18.20 -9.02 -17.57
C GLU A 91 16.99 -9.12 -18.49
N GLY A 92 15.79 -9.26 -17.93
CA GLY A 92 14.55 -9.45 -18.69
C GLY A 92 14.19 -8.28 -19.61
N HIS A 93 14.58 -7.06 -19.25
CA HIS A 93 14.34 -5.86 -20.04
C HIS A 93 15.56 -5.40 -20.84
N ALA A 94 16.72 -6.05 -20.68
CA ALA A 94 18.00 -5.65 -21.29
C ALA A 94 18.32 -4.17 -21.03
N SER A 95 18.17 -3.76 -19.75
CA SER A 95 18.37 -2.38 -19.29
C SER A 95 19.45 -2.31 -18.21
N ASP A 96 20.12 -1.18 -18.08
CA ASP A 96 21.06 -0.87 -17.01
C ASP A 96 20.50 0.13 -15.99
N HIS A 97 19.25 0.56 -16.17
CA HIS A 97 18.55 1.51 -15.31
C HIS A 97 17.06 1.19 -15.19
N VAL A 98 16.39 1.90 -14.28
CA VAL A 98 14.93 1.87 -14.08
C VAL A 98 14.47 3.31 -13.91
N ASP A 99 13.37 3.71 -14.56
CA ASP A 99 12.85 5.07 -14.49
C ASP A 99 11.89 5.28 -13.31
N LEU A 100 11.09 4.23 -13.00
CA LEU A 100 10.02 4.33 -12.01
C LEU A 100 10.05 3.10 -11.09
N VAL A 101 9.96 3.31 -9.79
CA VAL A 101 9.79 2.22 -8.82
C VAL A 101 8.59 2.49 -7.95
N PHE A 102 7.62 1.60 -7.97
CA PHE A 102 6.45 1.64 -7.11
C PHE A 102 6.61 0.58 -5.99
N SER A 103 7.08 1.01 -4.83
CA SER A 103 7.11 0.20 -3.61
C SER A 103 5.68 0.16 -3.05
N ASN A 104 4.84 -0.69 -3.64
CA ASN A 104 3.41 -0.73 -3.39
C ASN A 104 2.98 -1.96 -2.56
N ALA A 105 3.77 -3.03 -2.52
CA ALA A 105 3.45 -4.20 -1.71
C ALA A 105 3.18 -3.82 -0.25
N GLY A 106 2.18 -4.45 0.34
CA GLY A 106 1.80 -4.22 1.73
C GLY A 106 0.74 -5.20 2.20
N MET A 107 0.58 -5.32 3.50
CA MET A 107 -0.43 -6.16 4.16
C MET A 107 -1.02 -5.46 5.37
N GLY A 108 -2.20 -5.87 5.80
CA GLY A 108 -2.76 -5.50 7.10
C GLY A 108 -2.36 -6.49 8.18
N GLY A 109 -2.34 -6.07 9.44
CA GLY A 109 -2.09 -6.94 10.59
C GLY A 109 -1.35 -6.25 11.74
N GLY A 110 -1.03 -7.03 12.79
CA GLY A 110 -0.38 -6.55 13.99
C GLY A 110 -1.19 -5.46 14.67
N GLY A 111 -2.47 -5.75 14.94
CA GLY A 111 -3.44 -4.79 15.47
C GLY A 111 -3.09 -4.34 16.88
N SER A 112 -3.22 -5.23 17.85
CA SER A 112 -3.00 -4.90 19.26
C SER A 112 -1.58 -5.21 19.71
N PHE A 113 -0.84 -4.20 20.13
CA PHE A 113 0.48 -4.41 20.74
C PHE A 113 0.43 -5.18 22.07
N ILE A 114 -0.74 -5.19 22.71
CA ILE A 114 -0.93 -5.85 24.01
C ILE A 114 -1.32 -7.32 23.83
N ASN A 115 -2.16 -7.61 22.83
CA ASN A 115 -2.80 -8.92 22.70
C ASN A 115 -2.25 -9.78 21.57
N ASP A 116 -1.69 -9.16 20.51
CA ASP A 116 -1.17 -9.89 19.37
C ASP A 116 0.26 -10.40 19.66
N SER A 117 0.66 -11.46 18.96
CA SER A 117 2.00 -11.99 19.12
C SER A 117 3.06 -11.05 18.54
N ARG A 118 4.29 -11.19 19.04
CA ARG A 118 5.45 -10.47 18.51
C ARG A 118 5.67 -10.79 17.02
N GLU A 119 5.48 -12.05 16.64
CA GLU A 119 5.66 -12.54 15.27
C GLU A 119 4.70 -11.88 14.30
N GLU A 120 3.43 -11.69 14.71
CA GLU A 120 2.41 -10.97 13.92
C GLU A 120 2.82 -9.52 13.68
N TRP A 121 3.27 -8.85 14.75
CA TRP A 121 3.70 -7.47 14.69
C TRP A 121 4.93 -7.31 13.78
N GLU A 122 5.96 -8.15 13.99
CA GLU A 122 7.21 -8.12 13.20
C GLU A 122 6.97 -8.46 11.73
N ARG A 123 6.08 -9.42 11.42
CA ARG A 123 5.71 -9.79 10.04
C ARG A 123 5.09 -8.61 9.28
N THR A 124 4.11 -7.95 9.89
CA THR A 124 3.48 -6.77 9.30
C THR A 124 4.52 -5.67 9.03
N PHE A 125 5.36 -5.42 10.02
CA PHE A 125 6.41 -4.42 9.93
C PHE A 125 7.47 -4.78 8.87
N ALA A 126 7.80 -6.08 8.73
CA ALA A 126 8.76 -6.56 7.74
C ALA A 126 8.27 -6.29 6.30
N VAL A 127 7.01 -6.55 6.00
CA VAL A 127 6.45 -6.28 4.67
C VAL A 127 6.30 -4.79 4.44
N ASP A 128 5.65 -4.07 5.36
CA ASP A 128 5.19 -2.69 5.15
C ASP A 128 6.29 -1.62 5.32
N TRP A 129 7.38 -1.94 6.04
CA TRP A 129 8.51 -1.05 6.22
C TRP A 129 9.80 -1.60 5.60
N TRP A 130 10.27 -2.79 6.03
CA TRP A 130 11.53 -3.31 5.49
C TRP A 130 11.45 -3.57 3.99
N GLY A 131 10.30 -4.01 3.48
CA GLY A 131 10.07 -4.16 2.04
C GLY A 131 10.27 -2.86 1.27
N VAL A 132 9.76 -1.73 1.77
CA VAL A 132 9.98 -0.41 1.16
C VAL A 132 11.45 0.00 1.24
N TYR A 133 12.09 -0.22 2.39
CA TYR A 133 13.51 0.08 2.57
C TYR A 133 14.40 -0.74 1.64
N TYR A 134 14.18 -2.05 1.54
CA TYR A 134 14.94 -2.93 0.64
C TYR A 134 14.74 -2.55 -0.83
N CYS A 135 13.53 -2.24 -1.24
CA CYS A 135 13.26 -1.72 -2.59
C CYS A 135 14.01 -0.40 -2.84
N ALA A 136 13.96 0.54 -1.92
CA ALA A 136 14.69 1.80 -2.06
C ALA A 136 16.21 1.55 -2.19
N ARG A 137 16.80 0.70 -1.34
CA ARG A 137 18.23 0.35 -1.40
C ARG A 137 18.63 -0.34 -2.68
N ALA A 138 17.80 -1.25 -3.19
CA ALA A 138 18.09 -2.02 -4.40
C ALA A 138 17.96 -1.19 -5.69
N PHE A 139 16.97 -0.28 -5.74
CA PHE A 139 16.59 0.39 -6.98
C PHE A 139 17.03 1.85 -7.08
N LEU A 140 17.34 2.53 -5.97
CA LEU A 140 17.74 3.94 -6.02
C LEU A 140 18.98 4.19 -6.90
N PRO A 141 20.02 3.35 -6.92
CA PRO A 141 21.13 3.52 -7.85
C PRO A 141 20.71 3.46 -9.33
N LEU A 142 19.71 2.64 -9.65
CA LEU A 142 19.17 2.49 -11.02
C LEU A 142 18.27 3.67 -11.41
N LEU A 143 17.54 4.22 -10.46
CA LEU A 143 16.78 5.45 -10.64
C LEU A 143 17.69 6.66 -10.89
N ILE A 144 18.81 6.74 -10.20
CA ILE A 144 19.84 7.76 -10.42
C ILE A 144 20.44 7.58 -11.82
N ALA A 145 20.78 6.35 -12.21
CA ALA A 145 21.36 6.04 -13.51
C ALA A 145 20.42 6.39 -14.69
N SER A 146 19.10 6.39 -14.49
CA SER A 146 18.14 6.81 -15.52
C SER A 146 18.19 8.31 -15.84
N GLY A 147 18.77 9.13 -14.96
CA GLY A 147 18.84 10.59 -15.11
C GLY A 147 17.53 11.35 -14.85
N ASP A 148 16.41 10.64 -14.64
CA ASP A 148 15.07 11.21 -14.36
C ASP A 148 14.19 10.25 -13.53
N GLY A 149 14.80 9.55 -12.57
CA GLY A 149 14.16 8.48 -11.83
C GLY A 149 13.16 8.95 -10.76
N VAL A 150 12.10 8.15 -10.53
CA VAL A 150 11.12 8.42 -9.48
C VAL A 150 10.88 7.18 -8.61
N LEU A 151 11.15 7.31 -7.31
CA LEU A 151 10.75 6.34 -6.29
C LEU A 151 9.37 6.72 -5.75
N VAL A 152 8.40 5.83 -5.84
CA VAL A 152 7.03 6.04 -5.37
C VAL A 152 6.74 5.04 -4.25
N ASN A 153 6.72 5.52 -3.01
CA ASN A 153 6.50 4.69 -1.82
C ASN A 153 5.05 4.76 -1.35
N THR A 154 4.41 3.62 -1.16
CA THR A 154 3.03 3.54 -0.69
C THR A 154 2.98 3.50 0.85
N SER A 155 2.65 4.63 1.44
CA SER A 155 2.24 4.77 2.84
C SER A 155 0.72 4.49 2.97
N SER A 156 0.00 5.29 3.74
CA SER A 156 -1.45 5.24 3.99
C SER A 156 -1.88 6.54 4.67
N VAL A 157 -3.19 6.81 4.77
CA VAL A 157 -3.72 7.75 5.76
C VAL A 157 -3.30 7.35 7.17
N ASN A 158 -3.08 6.06 7.42
CA ASN A 158 -2.52 5.56 8.67
C ASN A 158 -1.03 5.90 8.89
N GLY A 159 -0.38 6.53 7.93
CA GLY A 159 0.89 7.25 8.09
C GLY A 159 0.71 8.72 8.47
N LEU A 160 -0.53 9.21 8.61
CA LEU A 160 -0.90 10.53 9.12
C LEU A 160 -1.62 10.43 10.46
N TRP A 161 -2.48 9.44 10.56
CA TRP A 161 -3.40 9.23 11.66
C TRP A 161 -3.38 7.74 12.03
N ALA A 162 -2.85 7.43 13.23
CA ALA A 162 -2.56 6.06 13.66
C ALA A 162 -3.80 5.36 14.23
N SER A 163 -4.91 5.33 13.46
CA SER A 163 -6.15 4.72 13.92
C SER A 163 -6.99 4.17 12.76
N LEU A 164 -7.76 3.11 13.04
CA LEU A 164 -8.86 2.62 12.20
C LEU A 164 -10.24 2.98 12.79
N GLY A 165 -10.27 3.70 13.89
CA GLY A 165 -11.48 4.03 14.63
C GLY A 165 -11.47 3.47 16.06
N PRO A 166 -12.48 3.86 16.87
CA PRO A 166 -12.57 3.44 18.26
C PRO A 166 -12.57 1.93 18.43
N GLY A 167 -11.74 1.39 19.32
CA GLY A 167 -11.68 -0.04 19.62
C GLY A 167 -10.98 -0.91 18.58
N MET A 168 -10.42 -0.33 17.51
CA MET A 168 -9.69 -1.04 16.46
C MET A 168 -8.21 -0.65 16.46
N PRO A 169 -7.37 -1.28 17.30
CA PRO A 169 -5.94 -1.01 17.30
C PRO A 169 -5.28 -1.51 16.02
N ASN A 170 -4.25 -0.80 15.55
CA ASN A 170 -3.51 -1.15 14.33
C ASN A 170 -2.05 -0.69 14.45
N THR A 171 -1.39 -1.16 15.51
CA THR A 171 -0.11 -0.60 15.94
C THR A 171 1.05 -0.87 14.98
N ALA A 172 1.22 -2.10 14.49
CA ALA A 172 2.30 -2.44 13.58
C ALA A 172 2.16 -1.73 12.24
N TYR A 173 0.98 -1.82 11.64
CA TYR A 173 0.69 -1.21 10.34
C TYR A 173 0.86 0.31 10.38
N CYS A 174 0.23 0.98 11.36
CA CYS A 174 0.36 2.42 11.50
C CYS A 174 1.82 2.83 11.70
N THR A 175 2.57 2.15 12.59
CA THR A 175 3.98 2.43 12.81
C THR A 175 4.78 2.30 11.51
N ALA A 176 4.59 1.23 10.74
CA ALA A 176 5.25 1.01 9.46
C ALA A 176 4.90 2.13 8.45
N LYS A 177 3.62 2.51 8.34
CA LYS A 177 3.19 3.54 7.39
C LYS A 177 3.65 4.96 7.78
N PHE A 178 3.78 5.26 9.07
CA PHE A 178 4.47 6.48 9.54
C PHE A 178 5.97 6.42 9.19
N ALA A 179 6.63 5.28 9.38
CA ALA A 179 8.04 5.11 9.01
C ALA A 179 8.24 5.32 7.49
N VAL A 180 7.41 4.73 6.64
CA VAL A 180 7.45 4.93 5.18
C VAL A 180 7.29 6.40 4.80
N ARG A 181 6.34 7.09 5.42
CA ARG A 181 6.15 8.52 5.20
C ARG A 181 7.37 9.32 5.62
N GLY A 182 7.82 9.15 6.87
CA GLY A 182 8.97 9.90 7.41
C GLY A 182 10.24 9.68 6.58
N PHE A 183 10.49 8.43 6.16
CA PHE A 183 11.60 8.08 5.27
C PHE A 183 11.48 8.76 3.91
N SER A 184 10.29 8.72 3.28
CA SER A 184 10.08 9.34 1.98
C SER A 184 10.25 10.87 2.04
N GLU A 185 9.72 11.52 3.09
CA GLU A 185 9.89 12.95 3.30
C GLU A 185 11.38 13.32 3.54
N ALA A 186 12.12 12.52 4.31
CA ALA A 186 13.54 12.71 4.53
C ALA A 186 14.38 12.54 3.26
N LEU A 187 14.03 11.57 2.41
CA LEU A 187 14.69 11.35 1.13
C LEU A 187 14.57 12.54 0.17
N ILE A 188 13.56 13.42 0.29
CA ILE A 188 13.41 14.59 -0.57
C ILE A 188 14.65 15.48 -0.49
N GLU A 189 15.13 15.75 0.72
CA GLU A 189 16.29 16.62 0.93
C GLU A 189 17.61 15.91 0.65
N ASP A 190 17.68 14.63 0.98
CA ASP A 190 18.86 13.80 0.71
C ASP A 190 19.10 13.68 -0.80
N LEU A 191 18.06 13.39 -1.60
CA LEU A 191 18.15 13.33 -3.05
C LEU A 191 18.48 14.69 -3.68
N ARG A 192 17.86 15.77 -3.20
CA ARG A 192 18.18 17.12 -3.68
C ARG A 192 19.66 17.46 -3.53
N SER A 193 20.27 17.00 -2.44
CA SER A 193 21.66 17.33 -2.10
C SER A 193 22.67 16.42 -2.79
N HIS A 194 22.33 15.15 -2.99
CA HIS A 194 23.33 14.14 -3.36
C HIS A 194 23.02 13.39 -4.68
N ALA A 195 21.77 13.42 -5.14
CA ALA A 195 21.33 12.71 -6.35
C ALA A 195 20.11 13.42 -6.99
N PRO A 196 20.25 14.66 -7.47
CA PRO A 196 19.14 15.47 -8.01
C PRO A 196 18.49 14.86 -9.26
N GLU A 197 19.07 13.83 -9.85
CA GLU A 197 18.53 13.04 -10.95
C GLU A 197 17.39 12.13 -10.53
N ALA A 198 17.30 11.82 -9.23
CA ALA A 198 16.24 10.98 -8.69
C ALA A 198 15.30 11.79 -7.78
N ARG A 199 14.05 11.38 -7.73
CA ARG A 199 12.99 11.99 -6.94
C ARG A 199 12.25 10.94 -6.14
N VAL A 200 11.55 11.38 -5.09
CA VAL A 200 10.69 10.52 -4.29
C VAL A 200 9.30 11.12 -4.17
N ALA A 201 8.29 10.27 -4.27
CA ALA A 201 6.91 10.58 -3.95
C ALA A 201 6.36 9.60 -2.90
N VAL A 202 5.49 10.07 -2.03
CA VAL A 202 4.77 9.25 -1.08
C VAL A 202 3.28 9.24 -1.39
N VAL A 203 2.73 8.04 -1.56
CA VAL A 203 1.31 7.82 -1.79
C VAL A 203 0.64 7.54 -0.45
N MET A 204 -0.48 8.19 -0.20
CA MET A 204 -1.23 8.09 1.05
C MET A 204 -2.70 7.76 0.73
N PRO A 205 -3.01 6.47 0.51
CA PRO A 205 -4.37 6.04 0.25
C PRO A 205 -5.24 6.14 1.51
N GLY A 206 -6.48 6.56 1.31
CA GLY A 206 -7.58 6.33 2.22
C GLY A 206 -8.16 4.92 2.04
N HIS A 207 -9.48 4.78 2.12
CA HIS A 207 -10.14 3.51 1.89
C HIS A 207 -10.25 3.21 0.39
N VAL A 208 -9.41 2.33 -0.10
CA VAL A 208 -9.39 1.84 -1.48
C VAL A 208 -9.87 0.40 -1.53
N GLY A 209 -10.80 0.10 -2.43
CA GLY A 209 -11.37 -1.24 -2.64
C GLY A 209 -10.35 -2.21 -3.21
N THR A 210 -9.78 -3.02 -2.32
CA THR A 210 -8.76 -4.02 -2.65
C THR A 210 -8.97 -5.29 -1.82
N ASP A 211 -8.31 -6.37 -2.20
CA ASP A 211 -8.30 -7.62 -1.45
C ASP A 211 -7.23 -7.64 -0.33
N ILE A 212 -6.81 -6.49 0.21
CA ILE A 212 -5.73 -6.42 1.19
C ILE A 212 -6.02 -7.26 2.43
N ILE A 213 -7.27 -7.32 2.90
CA ILE A 213 -7.65 -8.15 4.05
C ILE A 213 -7.47 -9.63 3.69
N ALA A 214 -8.05 -10.09 2.58
CA ALA A 214 -7.92 -11.48 2.12
C ALA A 214 -6.45 -11.86 1.84
N ASN A 215 -5.69 -10.96 1.22
CA ASN A 215 -4.27 -11.18 0.96
C ASN A 215 -3.44 -11.25 2.25
N SER A 216 -3.83 -10.51 3.28
CA SER A 216 -3.18 -10.59 4.60
C SER A 216 -3.39 -11.96 5.27
N PHE A 217 -4.57 -12.59 5.11
CA PHE A 217 -4.77 -13.98 5.53
C PHE A 217 -3.86 -14.94 4.76
N ARG A 218 -3.80 -14.81 3.43
CA ARG A 218 -2.93 -15.64 2.58
C ARG A 218 -1.45 -15.49 2.92
N ALA A 219 -0.97 -14.28 3.12
CA ALA A 219 0.42 -13.98 3.48
C ALA A 219 0.83 -14.58 4.84
N ARG A 220 -0.15 -14.84 5.72
CA ARG A 220 0.05 -15.53 7.00
C ARG A 220 -0.07 -17.04 6.88
N GLY A 221 -0.40 -17.59 5.71
CA GLY A 221 -0.71 -19.01 5.54
C GLY A 221 -2.03 -19.43 6.17
N LEU A 222 -2.92 -18.48 6.45
CA LEU A 222 -4.24 -18.74 7.03
C LEU A 222 -5.28 -18.96 5.94
N PRO A 223 -6.27 -19.82 6.16
CA PRO A 223 -7.43 -19.94 5.27
C PRO A 223 -8.22 -18.62 5.29
N LEU A 224 -8.99 -18.38 4.22
CA LEU A 224 -9.91 -17.24 4.21
C LEU A 224 -11.04 -17.48 5.23
N PRO A 225 -11.65 -16.42 5.79
CA PRO A 225 -12.67 -16.56 6.83
C PRO A 225 -13.80 -17.54 6.49
N GLU A 226 -14.25 -17.55 5.24
CA GLU A 226 -15.30 -18.48 4.76
C GLU A 226 -14.87 -19.96 4.76
N GLN A 227 -13.58 -20.24 4.82
CA GLN A 227 -12.99 -21.59 4.81
C GLN A 227 -12.60 -22.06 6.22
N MET A 228 -12.66 -21.17 7.24
CA MET A 228 -12.25 -21.49 8.60
C MET A 228 -13.26 -22.38 9.31
N SER A 229 -12.77 -23.34 10.08
CA SER A 229 -13.55 -24.04 11.10
C SER A 229 -13.83 -23.13 12.30
N ASP A 230 -14.80 -23.49 13.14
CA ASP A 230 -15.09 -22.75 14.37
C ASP A 230 -13.85 -22.67 15.29
N ALA A 231 -13.10 -23.76 15.42
CA ALA A 231 -11.87 -23.79 16.21
C ALA A 231 -10.81 -22.81 15.69
N GLN A 232 -10.65 -22.67 14.38
CA GLN A 232 -9.72 -21.70 13.78
C GLN A 232 -10.18 -20.26 13.99
N VAL A 233 -11.50 -20.01 13.95
CA VAL A 233 -12.04 -18.67 14.28
C VAL A 233 -11.82 -18.35 15.75
N ASP A 234 -11.98 -19.33 16.65
CA ASP A 234 -11.76 -19.18 18.08
C ASP A 234 -10.28 -18.91 18.41
N GLU A 235 -9.38 -19.55 17.69
CA GLU A 235 -7.93 -19.32 17.79
C GLU A 235 -7.54 -17.92 17.26
N LEU A 236 -8.11 -17.51 16.12
CA LEU A 236 -7.84 -16.21 15.51
C LEU A 236 -8.32 -15.03 16.35
N ILE A 237 -9.49 -15.18 17.00
CA ILE A 237 -10.10 -14.16 17.86
C ILE A 237 -10.30 -14.73 19.26
N PRO A 238 -9.25 -14.73 20.09
CA PRO A 238 -9.30 -15.28 21.44
C PRO A 238 -10.24 -14.45 22.35
N PRO A 239 -10.61 -14.97 23.52
CA PRO A 239 -11.60 -14.37 24.43
C PRO A 239 -11.32 -12.88 24.76
N ASP A 240 -10.07 -12.52 24.96
CA ASP A 240 -9.69 -11.13 25.29
C ASP A 240 -9.92 -10.18 24.10
N ALA A 241 -9.61 -10.61 22.88
CA ALA A 241 -9.89 -9.86 21.65
C ALA A 241 -11.42 -9.73 21.43
N ARG A 242 -12.19 -10.80 21.69
CA ARG A 242 -13.68 -10.77 21.67
C ARG A 242 -14.24 -9.76 22.67
N ALA A 243 -13.73 -9.77 23.88
CA ALA A 243 -14.15 -8.80 24.90
C ALA A 243 -13.89 -7.35 24.44
N GLY A 244 -12.83 -7.09 23.70
CA GLY A 244 -12.56 -5.82 23.05
C GLY A 244 -13.62 -5.43 22.02
N LEU A 245 -13.98 -6.34 21.12
CA LEU A 245 -15.01 -6.13 20.09
C LEU A 245 -16.40 -5.90 20.72
N ILE A 246 -16.73 -6.63 21.79
CA ILE A 246 -17.99 -6.45 22.54
C ILE A 246 -18.02 -5.05 23.17
N ARG A 247 -16.95 -4.64 23.85
CA ARG A 247 -16.87 -3.29 24.44
C ARG A 247 -16.97 -2.18 23.40
N ALA A 248 -16.46 -2.42 22.19
CA ALA A 248 -16.57 -1.48 21.06
C ALA A 248 -17.96 -1.51 20.37
N GLY A 249 -18.87 -2.39 20.79
CA GLY A 249 -20.20 -2.56 20.18
C GLY A 249 -20.18 -3.21 18.78
N LEU A 250 -19.06 -3.83 18.42
CA LEU A 250 -18.86 -4.48 17.12
C LEU A 250 -19.31 -5.96 17.13
N LEU A 251 -19.51 -6.53 18.32
CA LEU A 251 -19.88 -7.92 18.52
C LEU A 251 -20.90 -8.02 19.67
N ALA A 252 -21.90 -8.90 19.51
CA ALA A 252 -22.81 -9.24 20.59
C ALA A 252 -22.11 -10.08 21.68
N ALA A 253 -22.55 -9.97 22.94
CA ALA A 253 -21.91 -10.67 24.06
C ALA A 253 -22.03 -12.19 23.99
N ASP A 254 -23.05 -12.69 23.31
CA ASP A 254 -23.36 -14.12 23.10
C ASP A 254 -22.97 -14.63 21.71
N ALA A 255 -22.20 -13.87 20.94
CA ALA A 255 -21.81 -14.23 19.58
C ALA A 255 -21.04 -15.55 19.51
N SER A 256 -21.46 -16.42 18.62
CA SER A 256 -20.83 -17.70 18.31
C SER A 256 -19.62 -17.56 17.41
N ALA A 257 -18.82 -18.64 17.25
CA ALA A 257 -17.74 -18.69 16.24
C ALA A 257 -18.29 -18.50 14.82
N SER A 258 -19.51 -18.95 14.55
CA SER A 258 -20.19 -18.71 13.26
C SER A 258 -20.49 -17.23 13.03
N ASP A 259 -20.92 -16.49 14.05
CA ASP A 259 -21.18 -15.05 13.97
C ASP A 259 -19.88 -14.26 13.72
N LEU A 260 -18.81 -14.65 14.41
CA LEU A 260 -17.47 -14.11 14.20
C LEU A 260 -16.97 -14.35 12.77
N ARG A 261 -17.13 -15.58 12.25
CA ARG A 261 -16.79 -15.91 10.86
C ARG A 261 -17.54 -15.03 9.89
N GLN A 262 -18.86 -14.90 10.07
CA GLN A 262 -19.67 -14.02 9.21
C GLN A 262 -19.28 -12.56 9.33
N MET A 263 -18.88 -12.09 10.50
CA MET A 263 -18.34 -10.73 10.68
C MET A 263 -17.06 -10.54 9.86
N LEU A 264 -16.10 -11.47 9.95
CA LEU A 264 -14.85 -11.41 9.17
C LEU A 264 -15.11 -11.45 7.66
N VAL A 265 -16.02 -12.31 7.19
CA VAL A 265 -16.42 -12.38 5.78
C VAL A 265 -17.01 -11.03 5.33
N ARG A 266 -17.94 -10.48 6.12
CA ARG A 266 -18.53 -9.16 5.82
C ARG A 266 -17.48 -8.04 5.82
N MET A 267 -16.58 -8.02 6.80
CA MET A 267 -15.51 -7.01 6.83
C MET A 267 -14.66 -7.05 5.57
N ASN A 268 -14.30 -8.25 5.10
CA ASN A 268 -13.50 -8.41 3.88
C ASN A 268 -14.27 -7.93 2.63
N SER A 269 -15.51 -8.37 2.46
CA SER A 269 -16.33 -7.97 1.31
C SER A 269 -16.68 -6.48 1.34
N ASP A 270 -17.08 -5.95 2.50
CA ASP A 270 -17.44 -4.55 2.64
C ASP A 270 -16.24 -3.63 2.41
N PHE A 271 -15.05 -4.02 2.89
CA PHE A 271 -13.83 -3.26 2.63
C PHE A 271 -13.52 -3.15 1.14
N ARG A 272 -13.70 -4.24 0.40
CA ARG A 272 -13.46 -4.25 -1.05
C ARG A 272 -14.57 -3.56 -1.84
N ASP A 273 -15.83 -3.90 -1.55
CA ASP A 273 -16.97 -3.60 -2.43
C ASP A 273 -17.64 -2.25 -2.12
N LYS A 274 -17.46 -1.73 -0.87
CA LYS A 274 -18.05 -0.45 -0.44
C LYS A 274 -17.04 0.69 -0.32
N ALA A 275 -15.82 0.48 -0.80
CA ALA A 275 -14.81 1.52 -0.78
C ALA A 275 -15.21 2.71 -1.67
N PRO A 276 -14.93 3.95 -1.23
CA PRO A 276 -15.22 5.15 -2.01
C PRO A 276 -14.34 5.30 -3.25
N VAL A 277 -13.21 4.59 -3.30
CA VAL A 277 -12.26 4.63 -4.42
C VAL A 277 -11.94 3.19 -4.83
N SER A 278 -12.09 2.88 -6.10
CA SER A 278 -11.65 1.59 -6.66
C SER A 278 -10.12 1.53 -6.81
N ALA A 279 -9.57 0.33 -6.92
CA ALA A 279 -8.15 0.14 -7.20
C ALA A 279 -7.72 0.80 -8.53
N ALA A 280 -8.58 0.79 -9.54
CA ALA A 280 -8.30 1.41 -10.84
C ALA A 280 -8.25 2.95 -10.74
N GLU A 281 -9.20 3.57 -10.06
CA GLU A 281 -9.20 5.01 -9.80
C GLU A 281 -7.98 5.42 -8.95
N ALA A 282 -7.64 4.63 -7.93
CA ALA A 282 -6.46 4.86 -7.11
C ALA A 282 -5.18 4.88 -7.95
N ALA A 283 -5.00 3.89 -8.83
CA ALA A 283 -3.85 3.85 -9.74
C ALA A 283 -3.83 5.08 -10.66
N THR A 284 -4.97 5.50 -11.22
CA THR A 284 -5.08 6.71 -12.04
C THR A 284 -4.64 7.96 -11.28
N ILE A 285 -5.10 8.13 -10.02
CA ILE A 285 -4.70 9.26 -9.16
C ILE A 285 -3.20 9.22 -8.87
N ILE A 286 -2.64 8.04 -8.57
CA ILE A 286 -1.20 7.87 -8.32
C ILE A 286 -0.39 8.27 -9.53
N LEU A 287 -0.73 7.74 -10.72
CA LEU A 287 0.00 8.03 -11.96
C LEU A 287 -0.12 9.51 -12.36
N ALA A 288 -1.29 10.11 -12.21
CA ALA A 288 -1.47 11.55 -12.42
C ALA A 288 -0.62 12.40 -11.45
N GLY A 289 -0.52 11.97 -10.19
CA GLY A 289 0.35 12.59 -9.20
C GLY A 289 1.83 12.53 -9.59
N VAL A 290 2.29 11.38 -10.08
CA VAL A 290 3.68 11.21 -10.58
C VAL A 290 3.93 12.11 -11.80
N LEU A 291 3.01 12.13 -12.76
CA LEU A 291 3.14 13.02 -13.95
C LEU A 291 3.18 14.49 -13.57
N SER A 292 2.38 14.92 -12.59
CA SER A 292 2.36 16.32 -12.14
C SER A 292 3.55 16.73 -11.26
N GLY A 293 4.40 15.78 -10.85
CA GLY A 293 5.49 16.03 -9.91
C GLY A 293 5.03 16.27 -8.48
N ALA A 294 3.91 15.65 -8.08
CA ALA A 294 3.48 15.69 -6.70
C ALA A 294 4.35 14.77 -5.83
N TRP A 295 5.06 15.33 -4.86
CA TRP A 295 5.83 14.53 -3.90
C TRP A 295 4.94 13.79 -2.89
N ARG A 296 3.69 14.25 -2.70
CA ARG A 296 2.70 13.72 -1.77
C ARG A 296 1.38 13.54 -2.50
N ILE A 297 0.94 12.30 -2.61
CA ILE A 297 -0.23 11.91 -3.40
C ILE A 297 -1.29 11.33 -2.46
N LEU A 298 -2.32 12.13 -2.15
CA LEU A 298 -3.47 11.69 -1.38
C LEU A 298 -4.47 11.00 -2.31
N VAL A 299 -4.88 9.77 -1.96
CA VAL A 299 -5.83 8.99 -2.78
C VAL A 299 -7.14 8.84 -2.02
N GLY A 300 -8.19 9.47 -2.54
CA GLY A 300 -9.53 9.51 -1.96
C GLY A 300 -9.83 10.82 -1.22
N GLU A 301 -11.11 11.16 -1.15
CA GLU A 301 -11.56 12.35 -0.42
C GLU A 301 -11.43 12.17 1.10
N ASP A 302 -11.59 10.94 1.59
CA ASP A 302 -11.34 10.57 2.98
C ASP A 302 -9.88 10.83 3.39
N ALA A 303 -8.91 10.51 2.50
CA ALA A 303 -7.51 10.83 2.73
C ALA A 303 -7.26 12.34 2.86
N LYS A 304 -7.90 13.14 2.00
CA LYS A 304 -7.80 14.59 2.02
C LYS A 304 -8.45 15.18 3.27
N MET A 305 -9.62 14.67 3.65
CA MET A 305 -10.34 15.10 4.85
C MET A 305 -9.54 14.82 6.11
N ILE A 306 -9.03 13.60 6.29
CA ILE A 306 -8.22 13.22 7.45
C ILE A 306 -6.95 14.07 7.51
N ASP A 307 -6.27 14.26 6.39
CA ASP A 307 -5.06 15.09 6.34
C ASP A 307 -5.34 16.53 6.75
N ALA A 308 -6.41 17.13 6.23
CA ALA A 308 -6.79 18.48 6.56
C ALA A 308 -7.15 18.62 8.06
N ALA A 309 -7.92 17.67 8.61
CA ALA A 309 -8.34 17.69 10.00
C ALA A 309 -7.16 17.52 10.97
N VAL A 310 -6.28 16.54 10.72
CA VAL A 310 -5.09 16.30 11.54
C VAL A 310 -4.12 17.48 11.50
N ARG A 311 -3.95 18.15 10.36
CA ARG A 311 -3.09 19.33 10.24
C ARG A 311 -3.67 20.56 10.90
N ALA A 312 -4.99 20.71 10.85
CA ALA A 312 -5.66 21.86 11.46
C ALA A 312 -5.57 21.82 13.00
N LYS A 313 -5.67 20.63 13.61
CA LYS A 313 -5.69 20.46 15.06
C LYS A 313 -5.03 19.13 15.46
N PRO A 314 -3.69 19.03 15.42
CA PRO A 314 -2.96 17.77 15.66
C PRO A 314 -3.25 17.16 17.04
N GLU A 315 -3.43 17.98 18.07
CA GLU A 315 -3.71 17.55 19.44
C GLU A 315 -5.09 16.91 19.62
N ALA A 316 -6.03 17.18 18.71
CA ALA A 316 -7.37 16.60 18.71
C ALA A 316 -7.50 15.39 17.74
N ALA A 317 -6.41 14.95 17.13
CA ALA A 317 -6.43 13.90 16.11
C ALA A 317 -7.03 12.55 16.58
N TYR A 318 -7.02 12.29 17.89
CA TYR A 318 -7.59 11.07 18.50
C TYR A 318 -8.87 11.34 19.31
N ASP A 319 -9.42 12.56 19.26
CA ASP A 319 -10.79 12.87 19.63
C ASP A 319 -11.68 12.68 18.39
N TYR A 320 -12.31 11.52 18.26
CA TYR A 320 -13.09 11.17 17.08
C TYR A 320 -14.28 12.11 16.86
N ALA A 321 -14.91 12.60 17.92
CA ALA A 321 -16.02 13.54 17.83
C ALA A 321 -15.56 14.90 17.27
N GLU A 322 -14.38 15.34 17.66
CA GLU A 322 -13.75 16.56 17.15
C GLU A 322 -13.27 16.37 15.71
N LEU A 323 -12.54 15.27 15.43
CA LEU A 323 -11.93 15.01 14.12
C LEU A 323 -12.97 14.96 13.00
N PHE A 324 -14.12 14.35 13.24
CA PHE A 324 -15.17 14.16 12.23
C PHE A 324 -16.34 15.16 12.35
N ARG A 325 -16.26 16.16 13.21
CA ARG A 325 -17.31 17.17 13.39
C ARG A 325 -17.65 17.90 12.08
N GLY A 326 -16.64 18.30 11.32
CA GLY A 326 -16.83 18.99 10.03
C GLY A 326 -17.38 18.12 8.91
N ALA A 327 -17.25 16.80 8.99
CA ALA A 327 -17.81 15.88 8.00
C ALA A 327 -19.33 15.72 8.16
N ALA A 328 -19.84 15.82 9.39
CA ALA A 328 -21.27 15.74 9.68
C ALA A 328 -22.02 17.02 9.26
N GLU A 329 -21.36 18.19 9.29
CA GLU A 329 -21.95 19.48 8.92
C GLU A 329 -22.01 19.71 7.41
N ASN A 330 -21.15 19.06 6.62
CA ASN A 330 -21.10 19.18 5.15
C ASN A 330 -21.90 18.10 4.40
N GLY A 331 -22.55 17.16 5.11
CA GLY A 331 -23.33 16.06 4.58
C GLY A 331 -24.86 16.22 4.71
N SER A 332 -25.33 17.40 5.10
CA SER A 332 -26.76 17.74 5.25
C SER A 332 -27.27 18.67 4.15
#